data_9259382398fa650e232cbfa16d99002e
#
_entry.id   9259382398fa650e232cbfa16d99002e
#
_cell.length_a   1.000
_cell.length_b   1.000
_cell.length_c   1.000
_cell.angle_alpha   90.00
_cell.angle_beta   90.00
_cell.angle_gamma   90.00
#
_symmetry.space_group_name_H-M   'P 1'
#
loop_
_entity.id
_entity.type
_entity.pdbx_description
1 polymer ?
#
loop_
_entity_poly.entity_id
_entity_poly.type
_entity_poly.pdbx_seq_one_letter_code
_entity_poly.pdbx_strand_id
1 'polypeptide(L)'
;MKPTGLVSTVLLLLLGVGLGVVLDRALLAPTPQASNATLIEPSAPKKLPAVARPPASRTNAIPPEIEPVQPPVSAEEFTSAFTAALSERNSEIRLNKLVELAERLPPADVPKVIGLFEQLGRRDERDVFLTTLLNRWANADVSMALRFAQQLHRPAERRAATSAVLEVWAGNDNPAALAWAQALPPGPARNEALQTTLAHLAEKDPAAALAELKKSGLTSPNTGLPEAIFQRWASTDPATAAARALAELQPGRQRDSTLQIIASTWANSDAPAAAAWLAQQPDSKSKREMVQNVAGELAASDPKAAVELALTLPAGNAQNQALANIASRWASVDLDGALTWVKQLPAGHTRDNALVNLSHEWAQANPRAAAEFATSLPPGETQSSLLSAVANQWATADPAAALKWAQSLAGGEEIGRAHV
;
A
#
# COMPACT_ATOMS: atom_id res chain seq x y z
N MET A 1 32.81 10.87 -5.87
CA MET A 1 32.17 9.60 -5.46
C MET A 1 30.66 9.79 -5.62
N LYS A 2 30.04 9.10 -6.56
CA LYS A 2 28.61 9.23 -6.89
C LYS A 2 27.80 8.16 -6.13
N PRO A 3 26.63 8.47 -5.55
CA PRO A 3 25.77 7.48 -4.90
C PRO A 3 24.81 6.86 -5.93
N THR A 4 25.05 5.64 -6.36
CA THR A 4 24.19 4.90 -7.31
C THR A 4 23.58 3.61 -6.73
N GLY A 5 23.44 3.53 -5.39
CA GLY A 5 22.97 2.29 -4.72
C GLY A 5 21.52 2.24 -4.23
N LEU A 6 20.80 3.35 -4.22
CA LEU A 6 19.48 3.40 -3.54
C LEU A 6 18.25 3.21 -4.45
N VAL A 7 18.39 3.31 -5.75
CA VAL A 7 17.26 3.26 -6.69
C VAL A 7 16.84 1.84 -7.06
N SER A 8 17.80 0.88 -7.05
CA SER A 8 17.51 -0.51 -7.42
C SER A 8 16.72 -1.31 -6.37
N THR A 9 16.86 -0.96 -5.09
CA THR A 9 16.20 -1.73 -4.00
C THR A 9 14.71 -1.38 -3.86
N VAL A 10 14.33 -0.17 -4.22
CA VAL A 10 12.92 0.28 -4.16
C VAL A 10 12.10 -0.31 -5.32
N LEU A 11 12.70 -0.55 -6.49
CA LEU A 11 12.00 -1.10 -7.65
C LEU A 11 11.66 -2.60 -7.48
N LEU A 12 12.51 -3.35 -6.78
CA LEU A 12 12.26 -4.78 -6.50
C LEU A 12 11.17 -5.01 -5.43
N LEU A 13 11.02 -4.08 -4.49
CA LEU A 13 9.94 -4.13 -3.50
C LEU A 13 8.57 -3.77 -4.09
N LEU A 14 8.51 -2.92 -5.12
CA LEU A 14 7.27 -2.55 -5.79
C LEU A 14 6.76 -3.65 -6.74
N LEU A 15 7.62 -4.49 -7.30
CA LEU A 15 7.22 -5.61 -8.16
C LEU A 15 6.69 -6.81 -7.35
N GLY A 16 7.20 -7.04 -6.12
CA GLY A 16 6.71 -8.10 -5.24
C GLY A 16 5.30 -7.85 -4.69
N VAL A 17 4.94 -6.58 -4.47
CA VAL A 17 3.61 -6.19 -3.95
C VAL A 17 2.55 -6.17 -5.08
N GLY A 18 2.93 -5.90 -6.32
CA GLY A 18 2.01 -5.83 -7.46
C GLY A 18 1.47 -7.20 -7.92
N LEU A 19 2.25 -8.27 -7.82
CA LEU A 19 1.85 -9.61 -8.26
C LEU A 19 0.95 -10.33 -7.24
N GLY A 20 1.11 -10.07 -5.93
CA GLY A 20 0.25 -10.64 -4.88
C GLY A 20 -1.19 -10.13 -4.90
N VAL A 21 -1.40 -8.86 -5.28
CA VAL A 21 -2.74 -8.22 -5.27
C VAL A 21 -3.61 -8.63 -6.46
N VAL A 22 -3.02 -9.05 -7.58
CA VAL A 22 -3.79 -9.46 -8.78
C VAL A 22 -4.32 -10.88 -8.65
N LEU A 23 -3.63 -11.79 -7.95
CA LEU A 23 -4.09 -13.17 -7.75
C LEU A 23 -5.20 -13.31 -6.69
N ASP A 24 -5.23 -12.42 -5.68
CA ASP A 24 -6.21 -12.53 -4.58
C ASP A 24 -7.64 -12.10 -4.98
N ARG A 25 -7.79 -11.31 -6.06
CA ARG A 25 -9.13 -10.89 -6.54
C ARG A 25 -9.84 -11.89 -7.45
N ALA A 26 -9.16 -12.91 -7.94
CA ALA A 26 -9.73 -13.88 -8.90
C ALA A 26 -10.35 -15.13 -8.23
N LEU A 27 -10.13 -15.37 -6.93
CA LEU A 27 -10.50 -16.63 -6.28
C LEU A 27 -11.57 -16.56 -5.18
N LEU A 28 -12.14 -15.38 -4.88
CA LEU A 28 -13.18 -15.24 -3.84
C LEU A 28 -14.45 -14.59 -4.37
N ALA A 29 -15.22 -15.35 -5.16
CA ALA A 29 -16.63 -15.08 -5.37
C ALA A 29 -17.46 -16.06 -4.49
N PRO A 30 -18.29 -15.60 -3.55
CA PRO A 30 -19.13 -16.47 -2.76
C PRO A 30 -20.29 -16.99 -3.62
N THR A 31 -20.49 -18.30 -3.63
CA THR A 31 -21.67 -18.96 -4.16
C THR A 31 -22.90 -18.59 -3.32
N PRO A 32 -24.04 -18.22 -3.92
CA PRO A 32 -25.25 -17.95 -3.15
C PRO A 32 -25.88 -19.26 -2.67
N GLN A 33 -25.98 -19.44 -1.36
CA GLN A 33 -26.83 -20.46 -0.75
C GLN A 33 -28.30 -20.07 -0.90
N ALA A 34 -29.08 -20.97 -1.49
CA ALA A 34 -30.53 -20.85 -1.55
C ALA A 34 -31.12 -21.02 -0.15
N SER A 35 -31.74 -19.98 0.39
CA SER A 35 -32.55 -20.03 1.58
C SER A 35 -34.02 -20.01 1.19
N ASN A 36 -34.75 -21.07 1.54
CA ASN A 36 -36.19 -21.17 1.41
C ASN A 36 -36.88 -20.14 2.31
N ALA A 37 -37.57 -19.19 1.75
CA ALA A 37 -38.52 -18.35 2.46
C ALA A 37 -39.84 -18.30 1.72
N THR A 38 -40.87 -18.57 2.47
CA THR A 38 -42.30 -18.73 2.26
C THR A 38 -42.92 -17.56 1.45
N LEU A 39 -43.79 -17.92 0.50
CA LEU A 39 -44.61 -17.04 -0.30
C LEU A 39 -45.56 -16.20 0.56
N ILE A 40 -45.48 -14.90 0.43
CA ILE A 40 -46.55 -13.93 0.76
C ILE A 40 -46.81 -13.12 -0.50
N GLU A 41 -48.01 -13.23 -1.06
CA GLU A 41 -48.46 -12.45 -2.18
C GLU A 41 -48.55 -10.96 -1.84
N PRO A 42 -48.05 -10.04 -2.67
CA PRO A 42 -48.39 -8.63 -2.58
C PRO A 42 -49.30 -8.18 -3.72
N SER A 43 -50.30 -7.42 -3.31
CA SER A 43 -51.24 -6.66 -4.13
C SER A 43 -50.54 -5.78 -5.22
N ALA A 44 -51.21 -5.65 -6.36
CA ALA A 44 -50.74 -4.92 -7.54
C ALA A 44 -50.48 -3.44 -7.28
N PRO A 45 -49.38 -2.84 -7.74
CA PRO A 45 -49.17 -1.41 -7.75
C PRO A 45 -49.61 -0.76 -9.07
N LYS A 46 -50.18 0.46 -8.92
CA LYS A 46 -50.62 1.36 -9.97
C LYS A 46 -49.49 1.74 -10.94
N LYS A 47 -49.83 1.74 -12.24
CA LYS A 47 -48.95 2.19 -13.33
C LYS A 47 -48.56 3.65 -13.18
N LEU A 48 -47.25 3.94 -13.15
CA LEU A 48 -46.66 5.26 -13.41
C LEU A 48 -46.17 5.31 -14.86
N PRO A 49 -46.16 6.50 -15.52
CA PRO A 49 -45.86 6.64 -16.94
C PRO A 49 -44.39 6.40 -17.24
N ALA A 50 -44.16 5.79 -18.39
CA ALA A 50 -42.83 5.39 -18.89
C ALA A 50 -41.95 6.61 -19.20
N VAL A 51 -40.80 6.70 -18.49
CA VAL A 51 -39.70 7.57 -18.87
C VAL A 51 -38.85 6.82 -19.92
N ALA A 52 -38.66 7.47 -21.09
CA ALA A 52 -37.86 6.90 -22.18
C ALA A 52 -36.42 6.64 -21.76
N ARG A 53 -35.96 5.40 -21.90
CA ARG A 53 -34.56 5.03 -21.76
C ARG A 53 -33.73 5.60 -22.91
N PRO A 54 -32.56 6.19 -22.64
CA PRO A 54 -31.60 6.50 -23.69
C PRO A 54 -31.05 5.20 -24.30
N PRO A 55 -30.63 5.22 -25.59
CA PRO A 55 -30.18 4.01 -26.29
C PRO A 55 -28.90 3.50 -25.63
N ALA A 56 -28.90 2.20 -25.33
CA ALA A 56 -27.73 1.50 -24.81
C ALA A 56 -26.59 1.53 -25.85
N SER A 57 -25.52 2.25 -25.53
CA SER A 57 -24.25 2.11 -26.24
C SER A 57 -23.76 0.68 -26.07
N ARG A 58 -23.80 -0.09 -27.15
CA ARG A 58 -23.12 -1.39 -27.22
C ARG A 58 -21.61 -1.15 -27.22
N THR A 59 -21.00 -1.05 -26.06
CA THR A 59 -19.58 -1.31 -25.93
C THR A 59 -19.41 -2.82 -26.10
N ASN A 60 -18.86 -3.23 -27.24
CA ASN A 60 -18.29 -4.57 -27.39
C ASN A 60 -17.10 -4.66 -26.44
N ALA A 61 -17.34 -5.04 -25.19
CA ALA A 61 -16.31 -5.55 -24.33
C ALA A 61 -15.90 -6.90 -24.93
N ILE A 62 -14.75 -6.93 -25.59
CA ILE A 62 -14.05 -8.16 -25.92
C ILE A 62 -13.83 -8.85 -24.58
N PRO A 63 -14.32 -10.11 -24.38
CA PRO A 63 -13.95 -10.87 -23.16
C PRO A 63 -12.43 -10.92 -23.11
N PRO A 64 -11.80 -10.83 -21.91
CA PRO A 64 -10.37 -11.02 -21.82
C PRO A 64 -10.05 -12.37 -22.46
N GLU A 65 -9.24 -12.34 -23.50
CA GLU A 65 -8.72 -13.52 -24.17
C GLU A 65 -7.96 -14.30 -23.09
N ILE A 66 -8.52 -15.43 -22.66
CA ILE A 66 -7.83 -16.35 -21.75
C ILE A 66 -6.69 -16.88 -22.58
N GLU A 67 -5.47 -16.39 -22.35
CA GLU A 67 -4.28 -16.95 -22.98
C GLU A 67 -4.31 -18.47 -22.79
N PRO A 68 -4.14 -19.25 -23.86
CA PRO A 68 -4.21 -20.69 -23.77
C PRO A 68 -3.10 -21.15 -22.82
N VAL A 69 -3.49 -21.83 -21.74
CA VAL A 69 -2.53 -22.46 -20.81
C VAL A 69 -1.63 -23.36 -21.63
N GLN A 70 -0.38 -22.98 -21.80
CA GLN A 70 0.57 -23.75 -22.61
C GLN A 70 0.77 -25.14 -21.98
N PRO A 71 0.88 -26.20 -22.81
CA PRO A 71 1.01 -27.56 -22.29
C PRO A 71 2.28 -27.71 -21.42
N PRO A 72 2.28 -28.63 -20.45
CA PRO A 72 3.46 -28.93 -19.67
C PRO A 72 4.62 -29.43 -20.56
N VAL A 73 5.85 -29.12 -20.19
CA VAL A 73 7.06 -29.54 -20.91
C VAL A 73 7.74 -30.71 -20.18
N SER A 74 8.28 -31.68 -20.91
CA SER A 74 9.11 -32.73 -20.35
C SER A 74 10.49 -32.18 -19.94
N ALA A 75 11.23 -32.91 -19.11
CA ALA A 75 12.59 -32.51 -18.70
C ALA A 75 13.56 -32.41 -19.87
N GLU A 76 13.39 -33.21 -20.92
CA GLU A 76 14.23 -33.16 -22.14
C GLU A 76 13.93 -31.93 -22.99
N GLU A 77 12.65 -31.66 -23.23
CA GLU A 77 12.20 -30.45 -23.92
C GLU A 77 12.60 -29.19 -23.15
N PHE A 78 12.51 -29.22 -21.81
CA PHE A 78 12.96 -28.16 -20.93
C PHE A 78 14.44 -27.86 -21.13
N THR A 79 15.31 -28.87 -21.11
CA THR A 79 16.74 -28.69 -21.28
C THR A 79 17.11 -28.11 -22.64
N SER A 80 16.42 -28.52 -23.69
CA SER A 80 16.59 -27.97 -25.04
C SER A 80 16.14 -26.50 -25.10
N ALA A 81 14.96 -26.19 -24.58
CA ALA A 81 14.41 -24.83 -24.54
C ALA A 81 15.24 -23.90 -23.64
N PHE A 82 15.77 -24.39 -22.51
CA PHE A 82 16.69 -23.66 -21.65
C PHE A 82 17.96 -23.25 -22.41
N THR A 83 18.57 -24.18 -23.14
CA THR A 83 19.76 -23.91 -23.95
C THR A 83 19.47 -22.87 -25.03
N ALA A 84 18.29 -22.95 -25.69
CA ALA A 84 17.85 -21.95 -26.64
C ALA A 84 17.64 -20.57 -25.98
N ALA A 85 17.07 -20.50 -24.77
CA ALA A 85 16.89 -19.28 -24.05
C ALA A 85 18.20 -18.57 -23.66
N LEU A 86 19.27 -19.34 -23.40
CA LEU A 86 20.60 -18.77 -23.11
C LEU A 86 21.19 -17.99 -24.30
N SER A 87 20.76 -18.26 -25.53
CA SER A 87 21.21 -17.53 -26.72
C SER A 87 20.58 -16.13 -26.86
N GLU A 88 19.53 -15.84 -26.08
CA GLU A 88 18.87 -14.54 -26.08
C GLU A 88 19.79 -13.47 -25.47
N ARG A 89 20.02 -12.39 -26.24
CA ARG A 89 20.93 -11.30 -25.84
C ARG A 89 20.28 -10.32 -24.83
N ASN A 90 18.96 -10.13 -24.95
CA ASN A 90 18.23 -9.29 -24.02
C ASN A 90 17.98 -10.07 -22.71
N SER A 91 18.52 -9.58 -21.61
CA SER A 91 18.42 -10.23 -20.29
C SER A 91 16.99 -10.30 -19.76
N GLU A 92 16.15 -9.32 -20.03
CA GLU A 92 14.76 -9.30 -19.61
C GLU A 92 13.93 -10.34 -20.38
N ILE A 93 14.07 -10.38 -21.70
CA ILE A 93 13.39 -11.37 -22.53
C ILE A 93 13.88 -12.78 -22.18
N ARG A 94 15.18 -12.94 -21.92
CA ARG A 94 15.75 -14.22 -21.50
C ARG A 94 15.17 -14.69 -20.17
N LEU A 95 15.11 -13.81 -19.18
CA LEU A 95 14.55 -14.13 -17.87
C LEU A 95 13.08 -14.51 -17.96
N ASN A 96 12.28 -13.77 -18.72
CA ASN A 96 10.86 -14.10 -18.92
C ASN A 96 10.67 -15.46 -19.55
N LYS A 97 11.47 -15.81 -20.59
CA LYS A 97 11.45 -17.14 -21.21
C LYS A 97 11.84 -18.24 -20.21
N LEU A 98 12.82 -18.00 -19.36
CA LEU A 98 13.27 -18.95 -18.33
C LEU A 98 12.21 -19.18 -17.25
N VAL A 99 11.55 -18.11 -16.81
CA VAL A 99 10.45 -18.19 -15.81
C VAL A 99 9.26 -18.94 -16.43
N GLU A 100 8.81 -18.56 -17.62
CA GLU A 100 7.72 -19.24 -18.33
C GLU A 100 8.02 -20.74 -18.50
N LEU A 101 9.25 -21.07 -18.92
CA LEU A 101 9.69 -22.45 -19.04
C LEU A 101 9.63 -23.19 -17.71
N ALA A 102 10.12 -22.57 -16.63
CA ALA A 102 10.11 -23.16 -15.29
C ALA A 102 8.66 -23.37 -14.79
N GLU A 103 7.74 -22.48 -15.08
CA GLU A 103 6.32 -22.60 -14.72
C GLU A 103 5.60 -23.75 -15.43
N ARG A 104 6.04 -24.13 -16.60
CA ARG A 104 5.46 -25.25 -17.40
C ARG A 104 6.02 -26.62 -17.01
N LEU A 105 7.13 -26.67 -16.27
CA LEU A 105 7.74 -27.94 -15.88
C LEU A 105 6.91 -28.64 -14.80
N PRO A 106 6.55 -29.92 -14.91
CA PRO A 106 5.92 -30.68 -13.83
C PRO A 106 6.77 -30.66 -12.57
N PRO A 107 6.21 -30.45 -11.38
CA PRO A 107 6.98 -30.39 -10.13
C PRO A 107 7.86 -31.62 -9.87
N ALA A 108 7.42 -32.81 -10.27
CA ALA A 108 8.16 -34.07 -10.12
C ALA A 108 9.43 -34.14 -11.02
N ASP A 109 9.51 -33.33 -12.08
CA ASP A 109 10.64 -33.29 -12.98
C ASP A 109 11.69 -32.23 -12.61
N VAL A 110 11.37 -31.33 -11.67
CA VAL A 110 12.30 -30.29 -11.22
C VAL A 110 13.66 -30.84 -10.77
N PRO A 111 13.74 -31.94 -10.01
CA PRO A 111 15.03 -32.50 -9.60
C PRO A 111 15.97 -32.85 -10.76
N LYS A 112 15.42 -33.15 -11.95
CA LYS A 112 16.20 -33.52 -13.14
C LYS A 112 16.91 -32.34 -13.79
N VAL A 113 16.36 -31.15 -13.65
CA VAL A 113 16.79 -29.93 -14.38
C VAL A 113 17.28 -28.81 -13.48
N ILE A 114 17.02 -28.87 -12.17
CA ILE A 114 17.31 -27.75 -11.26
C ILE A 114 18.78 -27.32 -11.29
N GLY A 115 19.71 -28.23 -11.51
CA GLY A 115 21.13 -27.92 -11.63
C GLY A 115 21.51 -27.00 -12.79
N LEU A 116 20.62 -26.82 -13.78
CA LEU A 116 20.84 -25.93 -14.91
C LEU A 116 20.98 -24.45 -14.48
N PHE A 117 20.46 -24.06 -13.29
CA PHE A 117 20.60 -22.70 -12.80
C PHE A 117 22.06 -22.25 -12.68
N GLU A 118 22.99 -23.15 -12.46
CA GLU A 118 24.42 -22.86 -12.35
C GLU A 118 25.04 -22.35 -13.66
N GLN A 119 24.43 -22.67 -14.80
CA GLN A 119 24.85 -22.21 -16.12
C GLN A 119 24.50 -20.74 -16.39
N LEU A 120 23.62 -20.16 -15.58
CA LEU A 120 23.26 -18.75 -15.70
C LEU A 120 24.39 -17.86 -15.17
N GLY A 121 24.91 -17.00 -16.00
CA GLY A 121 26.03 -16.12 -15.67
C GLY A 121 25.65 -14.99 -14.72
N ARG A 122 24.43 -14.48 -14.80
CA ARG A 122 23.92 -13.36 -14.00
C ARG A 122 23.29 -13.88 -12.71
N ARG A 123 23.61 -13.19 -11.61
CA ARG A 123 23.10 -13.57 -10.29
C ARG A 123 21.57 -13.40 -10.20
N ASP A 124 21.05 -12.27 -10.66
CA ASP A 124 19.63 -11.97 -10.67
C ASP A 124 18.82 -13.04 -11.41
N GLU A 125 19.29 -13.47 -12.58
CA GLU A 125 18.65 -14.54 -13.36
C GLU A 125 18.70 -15.88 -12.62
N ARG A 126 19.84 -16.21 -11.98
CA ARG A 126 19.95 -17.43 -11.18
C ARG A 126 19.01 -17.45 -10.00
N ASP A 127 18.96 -16.35 -9.27
CA ASP A 127 18.14 -16.23 -8.06
C ASP A 127 16.65 -16.41 -8.39
N VAL A 128 16.16 -15.74 -9.44
CA VAL A 128 14.76 -15.84 -9.87
C VAL A 128 14.44 -17.24 -10.40
N PHE A 129 15.27 -17.75 -11.30
CA PHE A 129 15.04 -19.05 -11.91
C PHE A 129 15.06 -20.19 -10.88
N LEU A 130 16.06 -20.19 -9.99
CA LEU A 130 16.17 -21.17 -8.91
C LEU A 130 14.96 -21.11 -7.96
N THR A 131 14.54 -19.91 -7.58
CA THR A 131 13.37 -19.70 -6.72
C THR A 131 12.11 -20.24 -7.37
N THR A 132 11.89 -19.95 -8.65
CA THR A 132 10.72 -20.46 -9.40
C THR A 132 10.69 -21.99 -9.42
N LEU A 133 11.82 -22.64 -9.71
CA LEU A 133 11.90 -24.10 -9.70
C LEU A 133 11.68 -24.68 -8.30
N LEU A 134 12.27 -24.08 -7.25
CA LEU A 134 12.10 -24.55 -5.88
C LEU A 134 10.68 -24.41 -5.37
N ASN A 135 9.98 -23.33 -5.72
CA ASN A 135 8.56 -23.15 -5.38
C ASN A 135 7.71 -24.28 -5.98
N ARG A 136 7.99 -24.64 -7.21
CA ARG A 136 7.28 -25.76 -7.85
C ARG A 136 7.61 -27.09 -7.21
N TRP A 137 8.89 -27.34 -6.91
CA TRP A 137 9.32 -28.59 -6.27
C TRP A 137 8.77 -28.71 -4.85
N ALA A 138 8.78 -27.62 -4.07
CA ALA A 138 8.23 -27.59 -2.72
C ALA A 138 6.73 -27.95 -2.65
N ASN A 139 5.96 -27.61 -3.69
CA ASN A 139 4.56 -28.05 -3.78
C ASN A 139 4.39 -29.56 -3.96
N ALA A 140 5.39 -30.28 -4.49
CA ALA A 140 5.37 -31.73 -4.65
C ALA A 140 6.11 -32.46 -3.51
N ASP A 141 7.29 -31.98 -3.13
CA ASP A 141 8.14 -32.57 -2.10
C ASP A 141 8.97 -31.49 -1.38
N VAL A 142 8.41 -30.95 -0.32
CA VAL A 142 9.06 -29.96 0.55
C VAL A 142 10.38 -30.49 1.10
N SER A 143 10.44 -31.77 1.51
CA SER A 143 11.60 -32.35 2.17
C SER A 143 12.81 -32.45 1.25
N MET A 144 12.58 -32.80 -0.01
CA MET A 144 13.65 -32.88 -1.00
C MET A 144 14.07 -31.48 -1.46
N ALA A 145 13.13 -30.57 -1.71
CA ALA A 145 13.42 -29.20 -2.07
C ALA A 145 14.24 -28.48 -0.97
N LEU A 146 13.88 -28.67 0.29
CA LEU A 146 14.58 -28.08 1.43
C LEU A 146 16.01 -28.64 1.57
N ARG A 147 16.18 -29.96 1.42
CA ARG A 147 17.53 -30.58 1.44
C ARG A 147 18.41 -30.00 0.34
N PHE A 148 17.89 -29.89 -0.88
CA PHE A 148 18.62 -29.27 -1.98
C PHE A 148 19.03 -27.84 -1.66
N ALA A 149 18.06 -27.00 -1.21
CA ALA A 149 18.31 -25.62 -0.85
C ALA A 149 19.41 -25.48 0.20
N GLN A 150 19.41 -26.34 1.22
CA GLN A 150 20.41 -26.32 2.29
C GLN A 150 21.82 -26.76 1.84
N GLN A 151 21.93 -27.55 0.77
CA GLN A 151 23.20 -28.03 0.21
C GLN A 151 23.89 -27.04 -0.72
N LEU A 152 23.21 -25.93 -1.10
CA LEU A 152 23.78 -24.89 -1.95
C LEU A 152 25.07 -24.32 -1.32
N HIS A 153 26.11 -24.19 -2.12
CA HIS A 153 27.42 -23.77 -1.66
C HIS A 153 27.45 -22.29 -1.27
N ARG A 154 26.78 -21.45 -2.04
CA ARG A 154 26.78 -19.98 -1.82
C ARG A 154 25.80 -19.62 -0.71
N PRO A 155 26.27 -18.97 0.39
CA PRO A 155 25.39 -18.66 1.53
C PRO A 155 24.17 -17.81 1.18
N ALA A 156 24.30 -16.89 0.21
CA ALA A 156 23.18 -16.03 -0.23
C ALA A 156 22.13 -16.83 -1.00
N GLU A 157 22.56 -17.68 -1.94
CA GLU A 157 21.67 -18.56 -2.70
C GLU A 157 20.99 -19.59 -1.79
N ARG A 158 21.76 -20.19 -0.86
CA ARG A 158 21.21 -21.12 0.15
C ARG A 158 20.12 -20.47 0.99
N ARG A 159 20.31 -19.22 1.42
CA ARG A 159 19.32 -18.48 2.20
C ARG A 159 18.07 -18.21 1.38
N ALA A 160 18.24 -17.62 0.19
CA ALA A 160 17.12 -17.33 -0.71
C ALA A 160 16.33 -18.59 -1.08
N ALA A 161 17.01 -19.68 -1.39
CA ALA A 161 16.42 -20.97 -1.72
C ALA A 161 15.65 -21.58 -0.53
N THR A 162 16.23 -21.53 0.68
CA THR A 162 15.55 -22.01 1.89
C THR A 162 14.31 -21.19 2.19
N SER A 163 14.39 -19.85 2.05
CA SER A 163 13.24 -18.95 2.23
C SER A 163 12.13 -19.26 1.24
N ALA A 164 12.45 -19.47 -0.04
CA ALA A 164 11.47 -19.81 -1.08
C ALA A 164 10.72 -21.11 -0.79
N VAL A 165 11.46 -22.17 -0.39
CA VAL A 165 10.82 -23.45 -0.02
C VAL A 165 9.93 -23.28 1.22
N LEU A 166 10.42 -22.53 2.20
CA LEU A 166 9.68 -22.29 3.45
C LEU A 166 8.40 -21.47 3.23
N GLU A 167 8.42 -20.53 2.32
CA GLU A 167 7.25 -19.74 1.92
C GLU A 167 6.12 -20.64 1.42
N VAL A 168 6.43 -21.55 0.49
CA VAL A 168 5.48 -22.54 -0.02
C VAL A 168 5.00 -23.49 1.08
N TRP A 169 5.94 -23.97 1.90
CA TRP A 169 5.62 -24.88 3.00
C TRP A 169 4.71 -24.24 4.03
N ALA A 170 5.02 -23.01 4.46
CA ALA A 170 4.22 -22.27 5.42
C ALA A 170 2.83 -21.94 4.89
N GLY A 171 2.68 -21.70 3.59
CA GLY A 171 1.37 -21.54 2.94
C GLY A 171 0.51 -22.81 2.97
N ASN A 172 1.13 -23.98 2.74
CA ASN A 172 0.45 -25.26 2.62
C ASN A 172 0.26 -25.96 3.99
N ASP A 173 1.30 -25.99 4.83
CA ASP A 173 1.31 -26.64 6.17
C ASP A 173 2.12 -25.78 7.15
N ASN A 174 1.51 -24.70 7.61
CA ASN A 174 2.16 -23.78 8.55
C ASN A 174 2.58 -24.43 9.88
N PRO A 175 1.77 -25.32 10.50
CA PRO A 175 2.16 -25.97 11.75
C PRO A 175 3.46 -26.74 11.61
N ALA A 176 3.65 -27.52 10.54
CA ALA A 176 4.87 -28.28 10.31
C ALA A 176 6.07 -27.36 9.99
N ALA A 177 5.87 -26.33 9.17
CA ALA A 177 6.90 -25.34 8.86
C ALA A 177 7.36 -24.57 10.12
N LEU A 178 6.41 -24.15 10.97
CA LEU A 178 6.70 -23.48 12.24
C LEU A 178 7.46 -24.40 13.22
N ALA A 179 7.04 -25.64 13.35
CA ALA A 179 7.75 -26.62 14.20
C ALA A 179 9.20 -26.82 13.74
N TRP A 180 9.42 -26.91 12.43
CA TRP A 180 10.76 -26.98 11.87
C TRP A 180 11.58 -25.71 12.16
N ALA A 181 11.00 -24.53 11.97
CA ALA A 181 11.66 -23.26 12.25
C ALA A 181 12.06 -23.13 13.73
N GLN A 182 11.19 -23.59 14.65
CA GLN A 182 11.46 -23.61 16.10
C GLN A 182 12.59 -24.58 16.48
N ALA A 183 12.75 -25.69 15.74
CA ALA A 183 13.78 -26.68 15.97
C ALA A 183 15.18 -26.25 15.48
N LEU A 184 15.29 -25.19 14.69
CA LEU A 184 16.57 -24.67 14.23
C LEU A 184 17.43 -24.14 15.40
N PRO A 185 18.75 -24.26 15.33
CA PRO A 185 19.65 -23.63 16.30
C PRO A 185 19.43 -22.10 16.35
N PRO A 186 19.57 -21.46 17.53
CA PRO A 186 19.49 -20.01 17.64
C PRO A 186 20.45 -19.32 16.67
N GLY A 187 19.92 -18.37 15.89
CA GLY A 187 20.71 -17.63 14.90
C GLY A 187 19.86 -17.01 13.79
N PRO A 188 20.51 -16.34 12.83
CA PRO A 188 19.81 -15.62 11.75
C PRO A 188 18.85 -16.52 10.94
N ALA A 189 19.25 -17.74 10.63
CA ALA A 189 18.42 -18.67 9.85
C ALA A 189 17.12 -19.05 10.59
N ARG A 190 17.18 -19.28 11.92
CA ARG A 190 16.00 -19.52 12.75
C ARG A 190 15.10 -18.31 12.78
N ASN A 191 15.66 -17.12 12.94
CA ASN A 191 14.90 -15.88 13.00
C ASN A 191 14.17 -15.63 11.69
N GLU A 192 14.82 -15.81 10.55
CA GLU A 192 14.24 -15.67 9.21
C GLU A 192 13.13 -16.71 8.98
N ALA A 193 13.38 -17.98 9.35
CA ALA A 193 12.38 -19.02 9.25
C ALA A 193 11.14 -18.76 10.13
N LEU A 194 11.33 -18.31 11.36
CA LEU A 194 10.22 -17.91 12.23
C LEU A 194 9.49 -16.69 11.69
N GLN A 195 10.18 -15.74 11.07
CA GLN A 195 9.56 -14.59 10.45
C GLN A 195 8.59 -15.01 9.33
N THR A 196 9.03 -15.86 8.41
CA THR A 196 8.19 -16.38 7.33
C THR A 196 6.97 -17.14 7.87
N THR A 197 7.19 -18.08 8.78
CA THR A 197 6.11 -18.93 9.31
C THR A 197 5.11 -18.14 10.16
N LEU A 198 5.57 -17.16 10.94
CA LEU A 198 4.68 -16.30 11.72
C LEU A 198 3.90 -15.32 10.85
N ALA A 199 4.48 -14.84 9.74
CA ALA A 199 3.76 -14.03 8.76
C ALA A 199 2.57 -14.80 8.17
N HIS A 200 2.79 -16.05 7.72
CA HIS A 200 1.72 -16.92 7.22
C HIS A 200 0.69 -17.30 8.30
N LEU A 201 1.14 -17.52 9.54
CA LEU A 201 0.22 -17.76 10.64
C LEU A 201 -0.66 -16.55 10.90
N ALA A 202 -0.10 -15.34 10.82
CA ALA A 202 -0.83 -14.09 11.03
C ALA A 202 -1.90 -13.81 9.96
N GLU A 203 -1.81 -14.43 8.79
CA GLU A 203 -2.84 -14.35 7.75
C GLU A 203 -4.14 -15.07 8.15
N LYS A 204 -4.01 -16.17 8.89
CA LYS A 204 -5.12 -17.03 9.29
C LYS A 204 -5.54 -16.79 10.74
N ASP A 205 -4.56 -16.64 11.63
CA ASP A 205 -4.76 -16.44 13.07
C ASP A 205 -3.67 -15.53 13.64
N PRO A 206 -3.86 -14.20 13.55
CA PRO A 206 -2.89 -13.25 14.08
C PRO A 206 -2.73 -13.32 15.60
N ALA A 207 -3.74 -13.78 16.33
CA ALA A 207 -3.64 -13.97 17.77
C ALA A 207 -2.69 -15.12 18.14
N ALA A 208 -2.79 -16.24 17.41
CA ALA A 208 -1.85 -17.35 17.55
C ALA A 208 -0.44 -16.93 17.12
N ALA A 209 -0.29 -16.19 16.03
CA ALA A 209 1.00 -15.67 15.58
C ALA A 209 1.68 -14.81 16.66
N LEU A 210 0.93 -13.92 17.31
CA LEU A 210 1.43 -13.09 18.41
C LEU A 210 1.85 -13.93 19.64
N ALA A 211 1.06 -14.97 19.96
CA ALA A 211 1.38 -15.88 21.04
C ALA A 211 2.67 -16.68 20.77
N GLU A 212 2.84 -17.21 19.56
CA GLU A 212 4.06 -17.91 19.14
C GLU A 212 5.27 -16.97 19.07
N LEU A 213 5.08 -15.73 18.61
CA LEU A 213 6.12 -14.71 18.63
C LEU A 213 6.67 -14.49 20.05
N LYS A 214 5.78 -14.38 21.04
CA LYS A 214 6.17 -14.22 22.46
C LYS A 214 6.97 -15.42 22.98
N LYS A 215 6.54 -16.65 22.63
CA LYS A 215 7.26 -17.88 23.01
C LYS A 215 8.64 -17.97 22.35
N SER A 216 8.79 -17.48 21.14
CA SER A 216 10.06 -17.54 20.41
C SER A 216 11.13 -16.61 20.96
N GLY A 217 10.75 -15.61 21.78
CA GLY A 217 11.65 -14.57 22.30
C GLY A 217 12.04 -13.52 21.26
N LEU A 218 11.46 -13.53 20.07
CA LEU A 218 11.72 -12.56 18.99
C LEU A 218 10.92 -11.27 19.12
N THR A 219 10.56 -10.89 20.34
CA THR A 219 9.77 -9.68 20.64
C THR A 219 10.59 -8.39 20.55
N SER A 220 11.86 -8.47 20.15
CA SER A 220 12.71 -7.28 20.03
C SER A 220 12.11 -6.31 18.98
N PRO A 221 12.06 -5.01 19.30
CA PRO A 221 11.58 -3.97 18.37
C PRO A 221 12.32 -3.94 17.02
N ASN A 222 13.55 -4.46 17.01
CA ASN A 222 14.39 -4.46 15.80
C ASN A 222 14.02 -5.54 14.77
N THR A 223 13.09 -6.44 15.09
CA THR A 223 12.67 -7.51 14.16
C THR A 223 11.56 -7.07 13.22
N GLY A 224 10.79 -6.04 13.56
CA GLY A 224 9.60 -5.59 12.81
C GLY A 224 8.45 -6.62 12.78
N LEU A 225 8.62 -7.77 13.44
CA LEU A 225 7.63 -8.86 13.43
C LEU A 225 6.33 -8.51 14.14
N PRO A 226 6.37 -7.91 15.34
CA PRO A 226 5.14 -7.50 16.00
C PRO A 226 4.30 -6.56 15.12
N GLU A 227 4.95 -5.57 14.52
CA GLU A 227 4.32 -4.58 13.65
C GLU A 227 3.69 -5.25 12.41
N ALA A 228 4.39 -6.20 11.79
CA ALA A 228 3.88 -6.94 10.64
C ALA A 228 2.65 -7.79 10.99
N ILE A 229 2.66 -8.48 12.15
CA ILE A 229 1.51 -9.26 12.62
C ILE A 229 0.31 -8.34 12.87
N PHE A 230 0.50 -7.21 13.56
CA PHE A 230 -0.57 -6.25 13.83
C PHE A 230 -1.08 -5.56 12.56
N GLN A 231 -0.20 -5.28 11.57
CA GLN A 231 -0.61 -4.75 10.29
C GLN A 231 -1.53 -5.74 9.55
N ARG A 232 -1.14 -7.02 9.55
CA ARG A 232 -1.97 -8.07 8.94
C ARG A 232 -3.30 -8.24 9.67
N TRP A 233 -3.27 -8.20 11.00
CA TRP A 233 -4.49 -8.23 11.81
C TRP A 233 -5.40 -7.04 11.51
N ALA A 234 -4.84 -5.84 11.43
CA ALA A 234 -5.58 -4.63 11.13
C ALA A 234 -6.25 -4.64 9.74
N SER A 235 -5.72 -5.40 8.79
CA SER A 235 -6.35 -5.55 7.47
C SER A 235 -7.63 -6.38 7.48
N THR A 236 -7.85 -7.20 8.52
CA THR A 236 -9.02 -8.08 8.66
C THR A 236 -9.95 -7.67 9.81
N ASP A 237 -9.37 -7.31 10.96
CA ASP A 237 -10.11 -6.88 12.17
C ASP A 237 -9.30 -5.81 12.92
N PRO A 238 -9.35 -4.55 12.44
CA PRO A 238 -8.55 -3.47 13.00
C PRO A 238 -8.95 -3.11 14.45
N ALA A 239 -10.22 -3.27 14.81
CA ALA A 239 -10.70 -2.97 16.15
C ALA A 239 -10.09 -3.91 17.20
N THR A 240 -10.10 -5.21 16.91
CA THR A 240 -9.46 -6.22 17.79
C THR A 240 -7.94 -6.04 17.79
N ALA A 241 -7.32 -5.74 16.64
CA ALA A 241 -5.88 -5.47 16.56
C ALA A 241 -5.48 -4.29 17.49
N ALA A 242 -6.24 -3.19 17.45
CA ALA A 242 -6.00 -2.02 18.29
C ALA A 242 -6.18 -2.34 19.79
N ALA A 243 -7.25 -3.05 20.15
CA ALA A 243 -7.50 -3.46 21.53
C ALA A 243 -6.37 -4.37 22.07
N ARG A 244 -5.89 -5.31 21.26
CA ARG A 244 -4.78 -6.20 21.61
C ARG A 244 -3.46 -5.47 21.71
N ALA A 245 -3.16 -4.54 20.78
CA ALA A 245 -1.95 -3.73 20.86
C ALA A 245 -1.90 -2.91 22.16
N LEU A 246 -3.03 -2.30 22.56
CA LEU A 246 -3.15 -1.57 23.81
C LEU A 246 -2.99 -2.45 25.06
N ALA A 247 -3.50 -3.68 25.03
CA ALA A 247 -3.47 -4.61 26.16
C ALA A 247 -2.12 -5.31 26.33
N GLU A 248 -1.45 -5.64 25.21
CA GLU A 248 -0.31 -6.57 25.23
C GLU A 248 1.05 -5.90 25.04
N LEU A 249 1.09 -4.72 24.39
CA LEU A 249 2.32 -3.96 24.20
C LEU A 249 2.53 -2.95 25.34
N GLN A 250 3.74 -2.90 25.88
CA GLN A 250 4.10 -1.92 26.88
C GLN A 250 4.05 -0.50 26.30
N PRO A 251 3.64 0.52 27.10
CA PRO A 251 3.72 1.92 26.70
C PRO A 251 5.13 2.28 26.20
N GLY A 252 5.21 2.89 25.02
CA GLY A 252 6.47 3.28 24.41
C GLY A 252 6.45 3.22 22.90
N ARG A 253 7.61 3.45 22.28
CA ARG A 253 7.75 3.60 20.83
C ARG A 253 7.15 2.44 20.03
N GLN A 254 7.34 1.20 20.48
CA GLN A 254 6.81 0.03 19.77
C GLN A 254 5.28 0.03 19.74
N ARG A 255 4.63 0.27 20.89
CA ARG A 255 3.16 0.38 20.93
C ARG A 255 2.66 1.53 20.07
N ASP A 256 3.34 2.67 20.14
CA ASP A 256 2.97 3.86 19.37
C ASP A 256 3.09 3.62 17.87
N SER A 257 4.19 3.03 17.40
CA SER A 257 4.35 2.67 15.96
C SER A 257 3.33 1.62 15.50
N THR A 258 3.06 0.63 16.34
CA THR A 258 2.05 -0.39 16.03
C THR A 258 0.65 0.22 15.90
N LEU A 259 0.26 1.10 16.84
CA LEU A 259 -1.04 1.78 16.77
C LEU A 259 -1.15 2.71 15.56
N GLN A 260 -0.05 3.38 15.15
CA GLN A 260 -0.02 4.17 13.91
C GLN A 260 -0.26 3.31 12.68
N ILE A 261 0.38 2.14 12.59
CA ILE A 261 0.18 1.19 11.50
C ILE A 261 -1.27 0.71 11.46
N ILE A 262 -1.84 0.32 12.62
CA ILE A 262 -3.22 -0.13 12.72
C ILE A 262 -4.17 0.99 12.29
N ALA A 263 -4.00 2.20 12.80
CA ALA A 263 -4.86 3.34 12.46
C ALA A 263 -4.81 3.69 10.97
N SER A 264 -3.62 3.67 10.36
CA SER A 264 -3.46 3.91 8.91
C SER A 264 -4.10 2.81 8.07
N THR A 265 -3.88 1.53 8.44
CA THR A 265 -4.48 0.38 7.74
C THR A 265 -6.01 0.43 7.85
N TRP A 266 -6.52 0.75 9.05
CA TRP A 266 -7.95 0.91 9.29
C TRP A 266 -8.55 2.06 8.48
N ALA A 267 -7.89 3.22 8.46
CA ALA A 267 -8.36 4.38 7.71
C ALA A 267 -8.45 4.12 6.19
N ASN A 268 -7.55 3.33 5.64
CA ASN A 268 -7.59 2.94 4.22
C ASN A 268 -8.81 2.06 3.87
N SER A 269 -9.33 1.29 4.84
CA SER A 269 -10.48 0.40 4.65
C SER A 269 -11.79 1.02 5.14
N ASP A 270 -11.76 1.70 6.30
CA ASP A 270 -12.91 2.33 6.95
C ASP A 270 -12.47 3.54 7.78
N ALA A 271 -12.26 4.68 7.10
CA ALA A 271 -11.83 5.91 7.74
C ALA A 271 -12.81 6.43 8.82
N PRO A 272 -14.14 6.36 8.65
CA PRO A 272 -15.07 6.73 9.70
C PRO A 272 -14.93 5.92 10.99
N ALA A 273 -14.77 4.60 10.90
CA ALA A 273 -14.59 3.75 12.08
C ALA A 273 -13.24 4.01 12.77
N ALA A 274 -12.16 4.20 12.00
CA ALA A 274 -10.86 4.59 12.52
C ALA A 274 -10.93 5.94 13.27
N ALA A 275 -11.65 6.92 12.71
CA ALA A 275 -11.86 8.22 13.32
C ALA A 275 -12.64 8.12 14.63
N ALA A 276 -13.72 7.34 14.66
CA ALA A 276 -14.52 7.12 15.87
C ALA A 276 -13.71 6.46 16.99
N TRP A 277 -12.83 5.51 16.66
CA TRP A 277 -11.91 4.90 17.62
C TRP A 277 -10.88 5.90 18.13
N LEU A 278 -10.26 6.71 17.24
CA LEU A 278 -9.26 7.70 17.62
C LEU A 278 -9.84 8.81 18.50
N ALA A 279 -11.08 9.23 18.25
CA ALA A 279 -11.74 10.24 19.08
C ALA A 279 -11.78 9.85 20.56
N GLN A 280 -11.89 8.55 20.85
CA GLN A 280 -11.97 8.01 22.22
C GLN A 280 -10.60 7.82 22.88
N GLN A 281 -9.49 7.91 22.14
CA GLN A 281 -8.15 7.71 22.70
C GLN A 281 -7.73 8.93 23.55
N PRO A 282 -6.97 8.70 24.64
CA PRO A 282 -6.42 9.79 25.44
C PRO A 282 -5.45 10.64 24.62
N ASP A 283 -5.36 11.94 24.95
CA ASP A 283 -4.40 12.82 24.26
C ASP A 283 -2.97 12.34 24.50
N SER A 284 -2.22 12.23 23.42
CA SER A 284 -0.84 11.83 23.39
C SER A 284 -0.18 12.31 22.10
N LYS A 285 1.14 12.31 22.04
CA LYS A 285 1.85 12.61 20.79
C LYS A 285 1.44 11.66 19.68
N SER A 286 1.36 10.37 19.96
CA SER A 286 0.95 9.33 19.02
C SER A 286 -0.48 9.55 18.50
N LYS A 287 -1.44 9.90 19.39
CA LYS A 287 -2.81 10.25 18.96
C LYS A 287 -2.81 11.41 17.98
N ARG A 288 -2.05 12.47 18.25
CA ARG A 288 -2.01 13.66 17.38
C ARG A 288 -1.50 13.32 15.98
N GLU A 289 -0.46 12.49 15.91
CA GLU A 289 0.09 12.01 14.63
C GLU A 289 -0.92 11.10 13.86
N MET A 290 -1.59 10.17 14.57
CA MET A 290 -2.62 9.32 13.99
C MET A 290 -3.83 10.13 13.50
N VAL A 291 -4.28 11.12 14.27
CA VAL A 291 -5.40 12.00 13.86
C VAL A 291 -5.05 12.76 12.58
N GLN A 292 -3.83 13.27 12.43
CA GLN A 292 -3.42 13.97 11.20
C GLN A 292 -3.52 13.07 9.99
N ASN A 293 -3.10 11.81 10.09
CA ASN A 293 -3.14 10.85 9.00
C ASN A 293 -4.58 10.42 8.67
N VAL A 294 -5.34 9.99 9.68
CA VAL A 294 -6.72 9.49 9.48
C VAL A 294 -7.66 10.61 9.03
N ALA A 295 -7.52 11.82 9.58
CA ALA A 295 -8.31 12.96 9.15
C ALA A 295 -8.01 13.37 7.70
N GLY A 296 -6.75 13.21 7.25
CA GLY A 296 -6.36 13.41 5.85
C GLY A 296 -7.05 12.44 4.90
N GLU A 297 -7.08 11.15 5.24
CA GLU A 297 -7.79 10.14 4.42
C GLU A 297 -9.32 10.36 4.45
N LEU A 298 -9.88 10.64 5.63
CA LEU A 298 -11.31 10.90 5.80
C LEU A 298 -11.76 12.15 5.05
N ALA A 299 -10.91 13.18 4.92
CA ALA A 299 -11.23 14.45 4.27
C ALA A 299 -11.62 14.32 2.78
N ALA A 300 -11.21 13.23 2.12
CA ALA A 300 -11.59 12.97 0.74
C ALA A 300 -13.03 12.44 0.59
N SER A 301 -13.54 11.72 1.59
CA SER A 301 -14.88 11.09 1.56
C SER A 301 -15.89 11.79 2.45
N ASP A 302 -15.48 12.23 3.65
CA ASP A 302 -16.31 12.98 4.61
C ASP A 302 -15.47 14.07 5.30
N PRO A 303 -15.33 15.24 4.65
CA PRO A 303 -14.53 16.33 5.20
C PRO A 303 -15.09 16.90 6.50
N LYS A 304 -16.41 16.80 6.75
CA LYS A 304 -17.01 17.27 8.00
C LYS A 304 -16.59 16.39 9.17
N ALA A 305 -16.68 15.07 9.02
CA ALA A 305 -16.20 14.13 10.03
C ALA A 305 -14.69 14.26 10.24
N ALA A 306 -13.91 14.55 9.19
CA ALA A 306 -12.48 14.84 9.31
C ALA A 306 -12.21 16.08 10.20
N VAL A 307 -12.97 17.15 9.99
CA VAL A 307 -12.88 18.36 10.83
C VAL A 307 -13.27 18.05 12.27
N GLU A 308 -14.36 17.32 12.51
CA GLU A 308 -14.76 16.89 13.86
C GLU A 308 -13.66 16.08 14.54
N LEU A 309 -13.02 15.13 13.83
CA LEU A 309 -11.88 14.39 14.37
C LEU A 309 -10.71 15.31 14.72
N ALA A 310 -10.33 16.24 13.85
CA ALA A 310 -9.25 17.18 14.11
C ALA A 310 -9.53 18.08 15.34
N LEU A 311 -10.80 18.46 15.55
CA LEU A 311 -11.24 19.25 16.70
C LEU A 311 -11.18 18.47 18.02
N THR A 312 -11.01 17.15 18.01
CA THR A 312 -10.74 16.37 19.23
C THR A 312 -9.33 16.60 19.78
N LEU A 313 -8.42 17.17 18.99
CA LEU A 313 -7.08 17.55 19.43
C LEU A 313 -7.15 18.84 20.27
N PRO A 314 -6.27 18.99 21.28
CA PRO A 314 -6.12 20.26 21.98
C PRO A 314 -5.81 21.39 20.99
N ALA A 315 -6.38 22.58 21.25
CA ALA A 315 -6.07 23.77 20.45
C ALA A 315 -4.56 24.03 20.42
N GLY A 316 -4.02 24.21 19.22
CA GLY A 316 -2.58 24.42 19.03
C GLY A 316 -2.09 23.94 17.66
N ASN A 317 -0.78 23.86 17.49
CA ASN A 317 -0.16 23.58 16.19
C ASN A 317 -0.61 22.26 15.56
N ALA A 318 -0.79 21.19 16.36
CA ALA A 318 -1.22 19.90 15.82
C ALA A 318 -2.64 19.96 15.23
N GLN A 319 -3.58 20.60 15.94
CA GLN A 319 -4.94 20.82 15.45
C GLN A 319 -4.95 21.71 14.20
N ASN A 320 -4.23 22.83 14.24
CA ASN A 320 -4.15 23.75 13.10
C ASN A 320 -3.58 23.05 11.86
N GLN A 321 -2.54 22.23 12.03
CA GLN A 321 -1.95 21.46 10.92
C GLN A 321 -2.92 20.42 10.37
N ALA A 322 -3.64 19.70 11.25
CA ALA A 322 -4.67 18.74 10.81
C ALA A 322 -5.76 19.44 9.99
N LEU A 323 -6.28 20.57 10.46
CA LEU A 323 -7.30 21.34 9.74
C LEU A 323 -6.80 21.89 8.40
N ALA A 324 -5.53 22.32 8.34
CA ALA A 324 -4.91 22.78 7.10
C ALA A 324 -4.73 21.64 6.07
N ASN A 325 -4.33 20.45 6.52
CA ASN A 325 -4.24 19.27 5.68
C ASN A 325 -5.62 18.82 5.15
N ILE A 326 -6.66 18.88 6.00
CA ILE A 326 -8.04 18.61 5.63
C ILE A 326 -8.47 19.60 4.53
N ALA A 327 -8.17 20.89 4.68
CA ALA A 327 -8.51 21.90 3.67
C ALA A 327 -7.92 21.56 2.29
N SER A 328 -6.64 21.20 2.24
CA SER A 328 -5.97 20.81 1.01
C SER A 328 -6.56 19.54 0.40
N ARG A 329 -6.77 18.51 1.22
CA ARG A 329 -7.34 17.25 0.74
C ARG A 329 -8.79 17.39 0.28
N TRP A 330 -9.59 18.16 1.00
CA TRP A 330 -10.95 18.49 0.58
C TRP A 330 -10.94 19.25 -0.73
N ALA A 331 -10.07 20.28 -0.88
CA ALA A 331 -9.97 21.08 -2.09
C ALA A 331 -9.61 20.24 -3.33
N SER A 332 -8.85 19.18 -3.20
CA SER A 332 -8.51 18.28 -4.33
C SER A 332 -9.73 17.49 -4.86
N VAL A 333 -10.80 17.37 -4.05
CA VAL A 333 -12.04 16.65 -4.41
C VAL A 333 -13.20 17.64 -4.66
N ASP A 334 -13.36 18.63 -3.77
CA ASP A 334 -14.41 19.67 -3.82
C ASP A 334 -13.84 21.01 -3.36
N LEU A 335 -13.28 21.73 -4.32
CA LEU A 335 -12.65 23.04 -4.07
C LEU A 335 -13.64 24.07 -3.52
N ASP A 336 -14.86 24.11 -4.05
CA ASP A 336 -15.86 25.11 -3.67
C ASP A 336 -16.35 24.89 -2.23
N GLY A 337 -16.55 23.62 -1.85
CA GLY A 337 -16.87 23.23 -0.49
C GLY A 337 -15.75 23.60 0.49
N ALA A 338 -14.51 23.27 0.15
CA ALA A 338 -13.34 23.59 0.96
C ALA A 338 -13.17 25.10 1.15
N LEU A 339 -13.28 25.89 0.08
CA LEU A 339 -13.20 27.35 0.12
C LEU A 339 -14.31 27.96 0.98
N THR A 340 -15.52 27.45 0.85
CA THR A 340 -16.67 27.92 1.64
C THR A 340 -16.41 27.69 3.12
N TRP A 341 -15.94 26.51 3.49
CA TRP A 341 -15.61 26.17 4.87
C TRP A 341 -14.47 27.03 5.41
N VAL A 342 -13.35 27.13 4.69
CA VAL A 342 -12.16 27.90 5.15
C VAL A 342 -12.50 29.37 5.33
N LYS A 343 -13.33 29.97 4.45
CA LYS A 343 -13.77 31.36 4.59
C LYS A 343 -14.64 31.60 5.83
N GLN A 344 -15.33 30.58 6.33
CA GLN A 344 -16.13 30.64 7.55
C GLN A 344 -15.31 30.49 8.85
N LEU A 345 -14.07 30.01 8.75
CA LEU A 345 -13.18 29.92 9.92
C LEU A 345 -12.91 31.32 10.51
N PRO A 346 -12.84 31.44 11.85
CA PRO A 346 -12.41 32.67 12.49
C PRO A 346 -11.06 33.14 11.97
N ALA A 347 -10.87 34.45 11.84
CA ALA A 347 -9.58 35.02 11.49
C ALA A 347 -8.49 34.57 12.47
N GLY A 348 -7.35 34.14 11.94
CA GLY A 348 -6.23 33.63 12.73
C GLY A 348 -5.47 32.52 12.02
N HIS A 349 -4.44 32.00 12.70
CA HIS A 349 -3.48 31.04 12.14
C HIS A 349 -4.12 29.80 11.49
N THR A 350 -5.22 29.28 12.03
CA THR A 350 -5.90 28.10 11.46
C THR A 350 -6.44 28.41 10.06
N ARG A 351 -7.14 29.54 9.92
CA ARG A 351 -7.69 29.98 8.62
C ARG A 351 -6.57 30.30 7.64
N ASP A 352 -5.55 31.00 8.12
CA ASP A 352 -4.42 31.44 7.31
C ASP A 352 -3.65 30.22 6.74
N ASN A 353 -3.33 29.26 7.59
CA ASN A 353 -2.69 28.02 7.18
C ASN A 353 -3.55 27.21 6.21
N ALA A 354 -4.86 27.11 6.46
CA ALA A 354 -5.78 26.41 5.57
C ALA A 354 -5.84 27.08 4.19
N LEU A 355 -5.89 28.43 4.13
CA LEU A 355 -5.86 29.19 2.88
C LEU A 355 -4.56 28.95 2.09
N VAL A 356 -3.43 28.98 2.77
CA VAL A 356 -2.12 28.70 2.13
C VAL A 356 -2.07 27.29 1.59
N ASN A 357 -2.52 26.28 2.36
CA ASN A 357 -2.45 24.89 1.92
C ASN A 357 -3.37 24.57 0.73
N LEU A 358 -4.58 25.16 0.65
CA LEU A 358 -5.45 24.94 -0.49
C LEU A 358 -5.13 25.83 -1.70
N SER A 359 -4.20 26.79 -1.54
CA SER A 359 -3.91 27.79 -2.59
C SER A 359 -3.41 27.18 -3.90
N HIS A 360 -2.71 26.07 -3.84
CA HIS A 360 -2.22 25.34 -5.02
C HIS A 360 -3.39 24.84 -5.88
N GLU A 361 -4.32 24.12 -5.27
CA GLU A 361 -5.52 23.59 -5.95
C GLU A 361 -6.40 24.73 -6.48
N TRP A 362 -6.55 25.78 -5.69
CA TRP A 362 -7.31 26.96 -6.10
C TRP A 362 -6.68 27.68 -7.29
N ALA A 363 -5.37 27.92 -7.24
CA ALA A 363 -4.66 28.58 -8.33
C ALA A 363 -4.59 27.73 -9.61
N GLN A 364 -4.58 26.40 -9.48
CA GLN A 364 -4.67 25.48 -10.61
C GLN A 364 -6.06 25.55 -11.27
N ALA A 365 -7.13 25.52 -10.48
CA ALA A 365 -8.49 25.51 -10.97
C ALA A 365 -8.94 26.89 -11.50
N ASN A 366 -8.64 27.96 -10.76
CA ASN A 366 -9.01 29.33 -11.11
C ASN A 366 -8.01 30.35 -10.58
N PRO A 367 -6.90 30.58 -11.30
CA PRO A 367 -5.82 31.47 -10.84
C PRO A 367 -6.27 32.91 -10.67
N ARG A 368 -7.23 33.40 -11.50
CA ARG A 368 -7.75 34.76 -11.41
C ARG A 368 -8.54 34.98 -10.11
N ALA A 369 -9.47 34.06 -9.78
CA ALA A 369 -10.24 34.17 -8.55
C ALA A 369 -9.36 34.03 -7.31
N ALA A 370 -8.35 33.16 -7.35
CA ALA A 370 -7.36 33.02 -6.29
C ALA A 370 -6.55 34.31 -6.11
N ALA A 371 -6.14 34.95 -7.21
CA ALA A 371 -5.42 36.23 -7.22
C ALA A 371 -6.25 37.39 -6.66
N GLU A 372 -7.49 37.51 -7.08
CA GLU A 372 -8.44 38.53 -6.59
C GLU A 372 -8.68 38.40 -5.08
N PHE A 373 -8.83 37.16 -4.60
CA PHE A 373 -8.98 36.91 -3.16
C PHE A 373 -7.69 37.23 -2.40
N ALA A 374 -6.54 36.79 -2.87
CA ALA A 374 -5.25 37.06 -2.25
C ALA A 374 -5.00 38.58 -2.11
N THR A 375 -5.30 39.35 -3.15
CA THR A 375 -5.16 40.82 -3.08
C THR A 375 -6.16 41.49 -2.14
N SER A 376 -7.29 40.86 -1.85
CA SER A 376 -8.30 41.38 -0.89
C SER A 376 -7.93 41.15 0.58
N LEU A 377 -6.93 40.31 0.87
CA LEU A 377 -6.47 40.06 2.23
C LEU A 377 -5.68 41.26 2.79
N PRO A 378 -5.69 41.46 4.12
CA PRO A 378 -4.82 42.44 4.75
C PRO A 378 -3.34 42.15 4.43
N PRO A 379 -2.50 43.19 4.26
CA PRO A 379 -1.07 43.01 4.07
C PRO A 379 -0.46 42.16 5.21
N GLY A 380 0.29 41.11 4.81
CA GLY A 380 0.91 40.21 5.78
C GLY A 380 1.43 38.92 5.13
N GLU A 381 1.94 38.02 5.98
CA GLU A 381 2.54 36.76 5.54
C GLU A 381 1.58 35.87 4.75
N THR A 382 0.32 35.76 5.21
CA THR A 382 -0.72 34.96 4.52
C THR A 382 -0.99 35.50 3.12
N GLN A 383 -1.14 36.83 2.95
CA GLN A 383 -1.32 37.45 1.66
C GLN A 383 -0.13 37.19 0.74
N SER A 384 1.10 37.45 1.23
CA SER A 384 2.32 37.23 0.45
C SER A 384 2.52 35.77 0.01
N SER A 385 2.22 34.83 0.92
CA SER A 385 2.28 33.39 0.61
C SER A 385 1.26 32.98 -0.45
N LEU A 386 0.02 33.45 -0.33
CA LEU A 386 -1.03 33.20 -1.31
C LEU A 386 -0.68 33.78 -2.70
N LEU A 387 -0.25 35.05 -2.74
CA LEU A 387 0.18 35.70 -3.98
C LEU A 387 1.31 34.96 -4.65
N SER A 388 2.31 34.49 -3.88
CA SER A 388 3.43 33.71 -4.38
C SER A 388 2.98 32.36 -4.94
N ALA A 389 2.12 31.63 -4.23
CA ALA A 389 1.59 30.35 -4.68
C ALA A 389 0.78 30.50 -5.99
N VAL A 390 -0.09 31.53 -6.05
CA VAL A 390 -0.86 31.83 -7.25
C VAL A 390 0.04 32.22 -8.41
N ALA A 391 1.04 33.08 -8.19
CA ALA A 391 1.97 33.51 -9.22
C ALA A 391 2.72 32.31 -9.82
N ASN A 392 3.27 31.43 -8.98
CA ASN A 392 4.00 30.24 -9.40
C ASN A 392 3.13 29.28 -10.21
N GLN A 393 1.93 28.98 -9.70
CA GLN A 393 1.01 28.06 -10.38
C GLN A 393 0.49 28.63 -11.70
N TRP A 394 0.11 29.92 -11.70
CA TRP A 394 -0.37 30.60 -12.91
C TRP A 394 0.75 30.73 -13.95
N ALA A 395 1.98 31.06 -13.55
CA ALA A 395 3.13 31.11 -14.45
C ALA A 395 3.46 29.76 -15.12
N THR A 396 3.19 28.65 -14.44
CA THR A 396 3.35 27.31 -15.01
C THR A 396 2.30 27.01 -16.07
N ALA A 397 1.06 27.47 -15.87
CA ALA A 397 -0.07 27.22 -16.78
C ALA A 397 -0.14 28.24 -17.94
N ASP A 398 -0.01 29.54 -17.63
CA ASP A 398 -0.06 30.66 -18.59
C ASP A 398 0.90 31.79 -18.16
N PRO A 399 2.19 31.72 -18.57
CA PRO A 399 3.19 32.71 -18.19
C PRO A 399 2.85 34.15 -18.61
N ALA A 400 2.18 34.33 -19.75
CA ALA A 400 1.85 35.65 -20.28
C ALA A 400 0.76 36.33 -19.44
N ALA A 401 -0.29 35.60 -19.06
CA ALA A 401 -1.34 36.09 -18.20
C ALA A 401 -0.83 36.36 -16.78
N ALA A 402 0.02 35.48 -16.24
CA ALA A 402 0.64 35.63 -14.92
C ALA A 402 1.49 36.89 -14.85
N LEU A 403 2.32 37.14 -15.88
CA LEU A 403 3.15 38.35 -15.97
C LEU A 403 2.31 39.64 -16.04
N LYS A 404 1.25 39.62 -16.86
CA LYS A 404 0.33 40.76 -16.97
C LYS A 404 -0.36 41.05 -15.63
N TRP A 405 -0.76 40.02 -14.92
CA TRP A 405 -1.36 40.17 -13.59
C TRP A 405 -0.34 40.71 -12.59
N ALA A 406 0.86 40.15 -12.52
CA ALA A 406 1.92 40.63 -11.63
C ALA A 406 2.29 42.12 -11.85
N GLN A 407 2.31 42.55 -13.11
CA GLN A 407 2.52 43.97 -13.47
C GLN A 407 1.38 44.88 -13.04
N SER A 408 0.14 44.36 -12.92
CA SER A 408 -1.03 45.13 -12.48
C SER A 408 -1.09 45.34 -10.96
N LEU A 409 -0.31 44.58 -10.17
CA LEU A 409 -0.22 44.78 -8.74
C LEU A 409 0.53 46.09 -8.45
N ALA A 410 -0.18 47.06 -7.87
CA ALA A 410 0.41 48.37 -7.54
C ALA A 410 1.55 48.18 -6.52
N GLY A 411 2.77 48.40 -6.95
CA GLY A 411 3.93 48.34 -6.09
C GLY A 411 4.83 47.14 -6.22
N GLY A 412 5.00 46.54 -7.39
CA GLY A 412 5.95 45.45 -7.78
C GLY A 412 7.10 45.01 -6.87
N GLU A 413 7.24 45.60 -5.68
CA GLU A 413 8.29 45.33 -4.71
C GLU A 413 8.09 44.01 -3.91
N GLU A 414 6.84 43.53 -3.73
CA GLU A 414 6.64 42.32 -2.91
C GLU A 414 6.89 41.04 -3.69
N ILE A 415 6.67 41.01 -5.01
CA ILE A 415 6.91 39.81 -5.83
C ILE A 415 8.38 39.71 -6.25
N GLY A 416 9.09 40.86 -6.40
CA GLY A 416 10.51 40.89 -6.74
C GLY A 416 11.46 40.36 -5.66
N ARG A 417 11.03 40.26 -4.40
CA ARG A 417 11.81 39.68 -3.29
C ARG A 417 11.69 38.16 -3.12
N ALA A 418 10.76 37.55 -3.80
CA ALA A 418 10.56 36.10 -3.73
C ALA A 418 11.42 35.28 -4.71
N HIS A 419 12.16 35.98 -5.62
CA HIS A 419 12.93 35.33 -6.68
C HIS A 419 14.31 35.99 -6.92
N VAL A 420 15.05 36.30 -5.85
CA VAL A 420 16.51 36.54 -5.95
C VAL A 420 17.25 35.64 -4.96
#